data_ea37a0bcc28c0c0586db595f5739fafc
#
_entry.id   ea37a0bcc28c0c0586db595f5739fafc
#
_cell.length_a   1.000
_cell.length_b   1.000
_cell.length_c   1.000
_cell.angle_alpha   90.00
_cell.angle_beta   90.00
_cell.angle_gamma   90.00
#
_symmetry.space_group_name_H-M   'P 1'
#
loop_
_entity.id
_entity.type
_entity.pdbx_description
1 polymer ?
#
loop_
_entity_poly.entity_id
_entity_poly.type
_entity_poly.pdbx_seq_one_letter_code
_entity_poly.pdbx_strand_id
1 'polypeptide(L)'
;MCVAIVSACSSNKPQINVDENQNFADIKTFYIQPPLNPINATLANHLSTAITENLIAKGLKPASEEDADIAVGYVPSTSTKEDGTTLNLGLGTGSYGRSGGISLGSIFSIPVGEQTSLQQGLQIDMVKDGKFIYSAAGSTELDGKDSISIQNSLNKLVSELLDPYPNTTLNTQ
;
A
#
# COMPACT_ATOMS: atom_id res chain seq x y z
N MET A 1 43.37 -16.83 2.77
CA MET A 1 42.68 -15.64 3.29
C MET A 1 41.55 -15.33 2.31
N CYS A 2 40.34 -15.91 2.54
CA CYS A 2 39.18 -15.75 1.66
C CYS A 2 38.34 -14.60 2.16
N VAL A 3 38.28 -13.51 1.39
CA VAL A 3 37.40 -12.36 1.65
C VAL A 3 36.05 -12.72 1.05
N ALA A 4 35.07 -13.04 1.90
CA ALA A 4 33.68 -13.20 1.51
C ALA A 4 33.07 -11.81 1.32
N ILE A 5 32.86 -11.41 0.06
CA ILE A 5 32.12 -10.20 -0.30
C ILE A 5 30.64 -10.51 -0.07
N VAL A 6 30.10 -10.04 1.06
CA VAL A 6 28.65 -10.06 1.31
C VAL A 6 28.05 -8.93 0.47
N SER A 7 27.50 -9.28 -0.70
CA SER A 7 26.66 -8.40 -1.48
C SER A 7 25.37 -8.14 -0.69
N ALA A 8 25.31 -7.03 0.02
CA ALA A 8 24.08 -6.50 0.58
C ALA A 8 23.20 -6.03 -0.59
N CYS A 9 22.39 -6.92 -1.15
CA CYS A 9 21.26 -6.54 -1.97
C CYS A 9 20.28 -5.80 -1.07
N SER A 10 20.25 -4.48 -1.17
CA SER A 10 19.16 -3.66 -0.67
C SER A 10 17.90 -4.00 -1.49
N SER A 11 17.23 -5.08 -1.13
CA SER A 11 15.95 -5.40 -1.75
C SER A 11 14.89 -4.52 -1.10
N ASN A 12 14.24 -3.68 -1.89
CA ASN A 12 13.01 -2.96 -1.52
C ASN A 12 11.84 -3.95 -1.34
N LYS A 13 12.04 -4.96 -0.48
CA LYS A 13 10.98 -5.92 -0.20
C LYS A 13 9.88 -5.23 0.59
N PRO A 14 8.60 -5.44 0.23
CA PRO A 14 7.49 -4.97 1.03
C PRO A 14 7.60 -5.43 2.49
N GLN A 15 7.23 -4.54 3.40
CA GLN A 15 7.06 -4.89 4.81
C GLN A 15 5.62 -5.32 5.01
N ILE A 16 5.41 -6.54 5.47
CA ILE A 16 4.08 -7.12 5.62
C ILE A 16 3.90 -7.57 7.07
N ASN A 17 2.79 -7.17 7.68
CA ASN A 17 2.33 -7.62 8.97
C ASN A 17 0.93 -8.22 8.83
N VAL A 18 0.74 -9.43 9.34
CA VAL A 18 -0.52 -10.17 9.30
C VAL A 18 -0.86 -10.61 10.71
N ASP A 19 -2.10 -10.41 11.14
CA ASP A 19 -2.58 -10.99 12.40
C ASP A 19 -2.80 -12.49 12.21
N GLU A 20 -1.92 -13.31 12.79
CA GLU A 20 -1.96 -14.77 12.69
C GLU A 20 -3.20 -15.38 13.36
N ASN A 21 -3.87 -14.64 14.25
CA ASN A 21 -5.07 -15.09 14.94
C ASN A 21 -6.36 -14.79 14.15
N GLN A 22 -6.27 -14.03 13.06
CA GLN A 22 -7.41 -13.70 12.23
C GLN A 22 -7.74 -14.84 11.27
N ASN A 23 -9.00 -15.29 11.29
CA ASN A 23 -9.52 -16.20 10.26
C ASN A 23 -9.90 -15.38 9.00
N PHE A 24 -9.02 -15.34 8.02
CA PHE A 24 -9.24 -14.63 6.77
C PHE A 24 -10.31 -15.28 5.88
N ALA A 25 -10.60 -16.57 6.08
CA ALA A 25 -11.64 -17.26 5.32
C ALA A 25 -13.06 -16.74 5.60
N ASP A 26 -13.28 -16.10 6.74
CA ASP A 26 -14.56 -15.50 7.13
C ASP A 26 -14.78 -14.10 6.52
N ILE A 27 -13.73 -13.48 5.96
CA ILE A 27 -13.79 -12.16 5.36
C ILE A 27 -14.25 -12.31 3.90
N LYS A 28 -15.39 -11.72 3.55
CA LYS A 28 -16.00 -11.82 2.22
C LYS A 28 -16.16 -10.48 1.54
N THR A 29 -16.28 -9.41 2.32
CA THR A 29 -16.59 -8.09 1.82
C THR A 29 -15.60 -7.03 2.34
N PHE A 30 -15.38 -6.01 1.54
CA PHE A 30 -14.50 -4.91 1.88
C PHE A 30 -15.05 -3.55 1.44
N TYR A 31 -14.69 -2.53 2.17
CA TYR A 31 -14.92 -1.13 1.82
C TYR A 31 -13.57 -0.41 1.75
N ILE A 32 -13.33 0.34 0.66
CA ILE A 32 -12.13 1.16 0.54
C ILE A 32 -12.43 2.55 1.10
N GLN A 33 -11.71 2.89 2.15
CA GLN A 33 -11.81 4.18 2.78
C GLN A 33 -11.08 5.23 1.93
N PRO A 34 -11.75 6.30 1.49
CA PRO A 34 -11.10 7.36 0.74
C PRO A 34 -10.04 8.04 1.62
N PRO A 35 -8.87 8.42 1.06
CA PRO A 35 -7.86 9.14 1.81
C PRO A 35 -8.42 10.51 2.24
N LEU A 36 -8.16 10.90 3.49
CA LEU A 36 -8.70 12.13 4.09
C LEU A 36 -8.25 13.41 3.36
N ASN A 37 -7.04 13.40 2.82
CA ASN A 37 -6.48 14.50 2.03
C ASN A 37 -5.80 13.93 0.78
N PRO A 38 -6.56 13.66 -0.30
CA PRO A 38 -5.96 13.20 -1.54
C PRO A 38 -5.11 14.33 -2.12
N ILE A 39 -3.80 14.14 -2.14
CA ILE A 39 -2.85 15.11 -2.71
C ILE A 39 -3.06 15.23 -4.22
N ASN A 40 -3.42 14.12 -4.84
CA ASN A 40 -3.73 14.03 -6.26
C ASN A 40 -4.90 13.07 -6.44
N ALA A 41 -6.06 13.60 -6.84
CA ALA A 41 -7.28 12.82 -7.03
C ALA A 41 -7.11 11.70 -8.09
N THR A 42 -6.31 11.93 -9.13
CA THR A 42 -6.03 10.94 -10.17
C THR A 42 -5.25 9.77 -9.59
N LEU A 43 -4.21 10.04 -8.79
CA LEU A 43 -3.43 9.01 -8.11
C LEU A 43 -4.29 8.24 -7.10
N ALA A 44 -5.09 8.95 -6.30
CA ALA A 44 -5.99 8.34 -5.33
C ALA A 44 -6.99 7.38 -5.99
N ASN A 45 -7.63 7.82 -7.07
CA ASN A 45 -8.57 6.99 -7.83
C ASN A 45 -7.88 5.78 -8.47
N HIS A 46 -6.66 5.96 -9.00
CA HIS A 46 -5.91 4.87 -9.61
C HIS A 46 -5.55 3.80 -8.57
N LEU A 47 -5.02 4.22 -7.41
CA LEU A 47 -4.67 3.30 -6.32
C LEU A 47 -5.91 2.58 -5.76
N SER A 48 -7.00 3.30 -5.54
CA SER A 48 -8.27 2.71 -5.09
C SER A 48 -8.78 1.66 -6.07
N THR A 49 -8.73 1.93 -7.37
CA THR A 49 -9.10 0.98 -8.42
C THR A 49 -8.19 -0.24 -8.41
N ALA A 50 -6.88 -0.05 -8.37
CA ALA A 50 -5.91 -1.15 -8.36
C ALA A 50 -6.06 -2.04 -7.11
N ILE A 51 -6.29 -1.46 -5.93
CA ILE A 51 -6.55 -2.20 -4.69
C ILE A 51 -7.85 -3.01 -4.83
N THR A 52 -8.92 -2.39 -5.34
CA THR A 52 -10.22 -3.04 -5.56
C THR A 52 -10.07 -4.25 -6.46
N GLU A 53 -9.42 -4.12 -7.61
CA GLU A 53 -9.22 -5.21 -8.57
C GLU A 53 -8.41 -6.36 -7.96
N ASN A 54 -7.35 -6.07 -7.20
CA ASN A 54 -6.57 -7.09 -6.52
C ASN A 54 -7.37 -7.85 -5.46
N LEU A 55 -8.18 -7.16 -4.66
CA LEU A 55 -9.02 -7.80 -3.64
C LEU A 55 -10.14 -8.64 -4.25
N ILE A 56 -10.74 -8.18 -5.35
CA ILE A 56 -11.73 -8.97 -6.11
C ILE A 56 -11.06 -10.24 -6.66
N ALA A 57 -9.85 -10.14 -7.21
CA ALA A 57 -9.12 -11.30 -7.71
C ALA A 57 -8.82 -12.32 -6.59
N LYS A 58 -8.73 -11.88 -5.33
CA LYS A 58 -8.57 -12.74 -4.14
C LYS A 58 -9.89 -13.30 -3.59
N GLY A 59 -11.02 -12.98 -4.21
CA GLY A 59 -12.33 -13.52 -3.88
C GLY A 59 -13.18 -12.65 -2.96
N LEU A 60 -12.74 -11.44 -2.63
CA LEU A 60 -13.53 -10.50 -1.85
C LEU A 60 -14.49 -9.72 -2.77
N LYS A 61 -15.54 -9.16 -2.18
CA LYS A 61 -16.52 -8.33 -2.88
C LYS A 61 -16.55 -6.93 -2.28
N PRO A 62 -16.60 -5.87 -3.11
CA PRO A 62 -16.82 -4.53 -2.60
C PRO A 62 -18.22 -4.40 -1.98
N ALA A 63 -18.32 -3.68 -0.88
CA ALA A 63 -19.54 -3.42 -0.16
C ALA A 63 -19.60 -1.96 0.32
N SER A 64 -20.75 -1.54 0.87
CA SER A 64 -20.85 -0.28 1.56
C SER A 64 -20.06 -0.31 2.88
N GLU A 65 -19.75 0.86 3.45
CA GLU A 65 -19.05 0.94 4.74
C GLU A 65 -19.78 0.19 5.86
N GLU A 66 -21.12 0.17 5.82
CA GLU A 66 -21.96 -0.48 6.84
C GLU A 66 -22.02 -2.00 6.70
N ASP A 67 -21.86 -2.52 5.46
CA ASP A 67 -22.03 -3.94 5.12
C ASP A 67 -20.68 -4.67 4.92
N ALA A 68 -19.56 -3.96 5.01
CA ALA A 68 -18.25 -4.53 4.79
C ALA A 68 -17.71 -5.24 6.03
N ASP A 69 -17.13 -6.42 5.85
CA ASP A 69 -16.43 -7.16 6.91
C ASP A 69 -15.15 -6.45 7.34
N ILE A 70 -14.49 -5.76 6.39
CA ILE A 70 -13.26 -5.01 6.64
C ILE A 70 -13.27 -3.63 5.98
N ALA A 71 -12.62 -2.68 6.64
CA ALA A 71 -12.25 -1.41 6.04
C ALA A 71 -10.82 -1.47 5.54
N VAL A 72 -10.59 -1.00 4.33
CA VAL A 72 -9.27 -0.92 3.68
C VAL A 72 -8.86 0.53 3.55
N GLY A 73 -7.85 0.93 4.31
CA GLY A 73 -7.22 2.25 4.21
C GLY A 73 -5.95 2.18 3.37
N TYR A 74 -5.61 3.26 2.69
CA TYR A 74 -4.34 3.37 1.99
C TYR A 74 -3.74 4.76 2.10
N VAL A 75 -2.41 4.80 2.18
CA VAL A 75 -1.63 6.02 2.38
C VAL A 75 -0.53 6.09 1.34
N PRO A 76 -0.71 6.87 0.27
CA PRO A 76 0.37 7.13 -0.67
C PRO A 76 1.34 8.16 -0.10
N SER A 77 2.63 7.98 -0.37
CA SER A 77 3.68 8.94 -0.08
C SER A 77 4.62 9.07 -1.28
N THR A 78 5.05 10.28 -1.59
CA THR A 78 5.98 10.52 -2.69
C THR A 78 7.25 11.12 -2.12
N SER A 79 8.40 10.63 -2.53
CA SER A 79 9.71 11.20 -2.18
C SER A 79 10.61 11.27 -3.39
N THR A 80 11.52 12.23 -3.37
CA THR A 80 12.64 12.30 -4.33
C THR A 80 13.84 11.59 -3.70
N LYS A 81 14.45 10.68 -4.45
CA LYS A 81 15.69 10.05 -4.05
C LYS A 81 16.83 10.96 -4.52
N GLU A 82 17.40 11.71 -3.60
CA GLU A 82 18.78 12.17 -3.74
C GLU A 82 19.67 11.05 -3.25
N ASP A 83 20.83 10.85 -3.90
CA ASP A 83 21.78 9.79 -3.55
C ASP A 83 22.00 9.69 -2.02
N GLY A 84 21.54 8.59 -1.42
CA GLY A 84 21.75 8.25 -0.02
C GLY A 84 20.57 8.42 0.95
N THR A 85 19.40 8.85 0.51
CA THR A 85 18.25 9.03 1.40
C THR A 85 17.39 7.74 1.50
N THR A 86 17.29 7.19 2.69
CA THR A 86 16.38 6.08 3.00
C THR A 86 14.98 6.61 3.28
N LEU A 87 13.99 6.14 2.53
CA LEU A 87 12.58 6.39 2.80
C LEU A 87 12.16 5.59 4.04
N ASN A 88 11.97 6.25 5.17
CA ASN A 88 11.36 5.65 6.34
C ASN A 88 9.83 5.74 6.20
N LEU A 89 9.21 4.68 5.67
CA LEU A 89 7.79 4.47 5.80
C LEU A 89 7.51 4.07 7.25
N GLY A 90 7.11 5.03 8.07
CA GLY A 90 6.69 4.74 9.44
C GLY A 90 5.43 3.89 9.41
N LEU A 91 5.50 2.67 9.91
CA LEU A 91 4.33 1.89 10.29
C LEU A 91 3.70 2.61 11.49
N GLY A 92 2.91 3.63 11.20
CA GLY A 92 2.13 4.31 12.22
C GLY A 92 1.08 3.36 12.77
N THR A 93 1.14 3.09 14.05
CA THR A 93 0.03 2.52 14.79
C THR A 93 -1.07 3.59 14.90
N GLY A 94 -1.78 3.82 13.80
CA GLY A 94 -2.97 4.65 13.79
C GLY A 94 -4.17 3.81 14.20
N SER A 95 -4.96 4.28 15.15
CA SER A 95 -6.27 3.68 15.40
C SER A 95 -7.25 4.29 14.40
N TYR A 96 -7.81 3.44 13.53
CA TYR A 96 -8.95 3.81 12.70
C TYR A 96 -10.21 3.74 13.57
N GLY A 97 -10.60 4.85 14.13
CA GLY A 97 -11.88 5.01 14.77
C GLY A 97 -12.81 5.83 13.88
N ARG A 98 -14.11 5.66 14.06
CA ARG A 98 -15.20 6.36 13.36
C ARG A 98 -15.11 7.90 13.35
N SER A 99 -14.07 8.48 13.94
CA SER A 99 -13.78 9.91 14.02
C SER A 99 -12.29 10.25 14.14
N GLY A 100 -11.37 9.36 13.73
CA GLY A 100 -9.93 9.56 13.86
C GLY A 100 -9.29 9.92 12.53
N GLY A 101 -9.02 11.19 12.30
CA GLY A 101 -8.28 11.67 11.15
C GLY A 101 -6.80 11.30 11.25
N ILE A 102 -6.25 10.71 10.19
CA ILE A 102 -4.80 10.64 10.00
C ILE A 102 -4.34 11.98 9.46
N SER A 103 -3.54 12.69 10.24
CA SER A 103 -2.90 13.92 9.80
C SER A 103 -1.70 13.59 8.93
N LEU A 104 -1.86 13.67 7.62
CA LEU A 104 -0.77 13.61 6.66
C LEU A 104 -0.35 15.03 6.27
N GLY A 105 0.61 15.58 7.00
CA GLY A 105 1.32 16.76 6.59
C GLY A 105 2.47 16.41 5.65
N SER A 106 2.24 16.41 4.35
CA SER A 106 3.32 16.37 3.37
C SER A 106 3.07 17.44 2.32
N ILE A 107 3.83 18.49 2.38
CA ILE A 107 3.90 19.54 1.38
C ILE A 107 4.90 19.08 0.32
N PHE A 108 4.44 18.87 -0.91
CA PHE A 108 5.31 18.47 -2.01
C PHE A 108 5.82 19.70 -2.76
N SER A 109 7.13 19.86 -2.73
CA SER A 109 7.84 20.68 -3.72
C SER A 109 8.59 19.70 -4.63
N ILE A 110 8.30 19.70 -5.92
CA ILE A 110 9.03 18.91 -6.91
C ILE A 110 10.26 19.74 -7.33
N PRO A 111 11.48 19.35 -6.95
CA PRO A 111 12.66 19.99 -7.51
C PRO A 111 12.84 19.55 -8.97
N VAL A 112 12.90 20.51 -9.88
CA VAL A 112 13.21 20.25 -11.29
C VAL A 112 14.72 20.27 -11.44
N GLY A 113 15.35 19.11 -11.32
CA GLY A 113 16.78 18.92 -11.52
C GLY A 113 17.06 17.58 -12.24
N GLU A 114 17.98 17.59 -13.16
CA GLU A 114 18.42 16.42 -13.92
C GLU A 114 19.03 15.39 -12.97
N GLN A 115 18.46 14.18 -12.89
CA GLN A 115 18.86 12.97 -12.12
C GLN A 115 18.17 12.75 -10.74
N THR A 116 16.99 13.25 -10.51
CA THR A 116 16.20 12.83 -9.36
C THR A 116 15.21 11.75 -9.77
N SER A 117 15.31 10.55 -9.21
CA SER A 117 14.27 9.55 -9.36
C SER A 117 13.14 9.81 -8.35
N LEU A 118 11.92 9.79 -8.85
CA LEU A 118 10.72 9.93 -8.03
C LEU A 118 10.33 8.56 -7.48
N GLN A 119 10.24 8.44 -6.15
CA GLN A 119 9.77 7.22 -5.48
C GLN A 119 8.36 7.40 -4.97
N GLN A 120 7.48 6.46 -5.32
CA GLN A 120 6.14 6.37 -4.79
C GLN A 120 6.09 5.30 -3.70
N GLY A 121 5.84 5.71 -2.48
CA GLY A 121 5.52 4.82 -1.38
C GLY A 121 4.02 4.58 -1.29
N LEU A 122 3.64 3.42 -0.78
CA LEU A 122 2.26 3.06 -0.50
C LEU A 122 2.21 2.18 0.75
N GLN A 123 1.32 2.52 1.66
CA GLN A 123 0.91 1.65 2.76
C GLN A 123 -0.57 1.29 2.57
N ILE A 124 -0.90 0.02 2.79
CA ILE A 124 -2.27 -0.51 2.77
C ILE A 124 -2.53 -1.16 4.11
N ASP A 125 -3.58 -0.75 4.78
CA ASP A 125 -4.00 -1.29 6.06
C ASP A 125 -5.43 -1.85 5.97
N MET A 126 -5.65 -3.01 6.57
CA MET A 126 -6.98 -3.60 6.67
C MET A 126 -7.38 -3.72 8.14
N VAL A 127 -8.57 -3.24 8.43
CA VAL A 127 -9.11 -3.16 9.78
C VAL A 127 -10.43 -3.93 9.87
N LYS A 128 -10.54 -4.79 10.88
CA LYS A 128 -11.76 -5.49 11.25
C LYS A 128 -12.06 -5.22 12.71
N ASP A 129 -13.30 -4.80 13.02
CA ASP A 129 -13.74 -4.51 14.40
C ASP A 129 -12.79 -3.58 15.18
N GLY A 130 -12.21 -2.57 14.49
CA GLY A 130 -11.27 -1.63 15.05
C GLY A 130 -9.84 -2.14 15.26
N LYS A 131 -9.51 -3.34 14.80
CA LYS A 131 -8.17 -3.94 14.89
C LYS A 131 -7.53 -4.08 13.51
N PHE A 132 -6.24 -3.77 13.44
CA PHE A 132 -5.45 -4.08 12.25
C PHE A 132 -5.28 -5.59 12.11
N ILE A 133 -5.71 -6.13 10.99
CA ILE A 133 -5.56 -7.55 10.67
C ILE A 133 -4.51 -7.79 9.58
N TYR A 134 -4.23 -6.76 8.79
CA TYR A 134 -3.22 -6.78 7.73
C TYR A 134 -2.66 -5.38 7.54
N SER A 135 -1.36 -5.27 7.37
CA SER A 135 -0.67 -4.03 7.01
C SER A 135 0.48 -4.35 6.08
N ALA A 136 0.55 -3.65 4.97
CA ALA A 136 1.61 -3.81 3.98
C ALA A 136 2.13 -2.44 3.55
N ALA A 137 3.46 -2.29 3.53
CA ALA A 137 4.10 -1.05 3.09
C ALA A 137 5.26 -1.34 2.15
N GLY A 138 5.38 -0.53 1.11
CA GLY A 138 6.46 -0.64 0.13
C GLY A 138 6.59 0.60 -0.72
N SER A 139 7.55 0.60 -1.62
CA SER A 139 7.75 1.70 -2.55
C SER A 139 8.24 1.20 -3.91
N THR A 140 7.94 1.96 -4.94
CA THR A 140 8.43 1.73 -6.31
C THR A 140 9.02 3.01 -6.87
N GLU A 141 10.02 2.88 -7.71
CA GLU A 141 10.55 3.99 -8.48
C GLU A 141 9.62 4.25 -9.67
N LEU A 142 9.35 5.52 -9.92
CA LEU A 142 8.57 5.94 -11.07
C LEU A 142 9.52 6.28 -12.22
N ASP A 143 9.95 5.26 -12.96
CA ASP A 143 10.94 5.34 -14.04
C ASP A 143 10.40 5.95 -15.33
N GLY A 144 9.25 6.51 -15.35
CA GLY A 144 8.62 7.01 -16.55
C GLY A 144 8.13 8.43 -16.43
N LYS A 145 8.26 9.19 -17.52
CA LYS A 145 7.61 10.50 -17.67
C LYS A 145 6.21 10.37 -18.28
N ASP A 146 5.82 9.17 -18.70
CA ASP A 146 4.52 8.91 -19.30
C ASP A 146 3.56 8.22 -18.32
N SER A 147 2.29 8.53 -18.49
CA SER A 147 1.23 8.05 -17.59
C SER A 147 1.07 6.53 -17.57
N ILE A 148 1.40 5.85 -18.67
CA ILE A 148 1.24 4.38 -18.77
C ILE A 148 2.30 3.68 -17.92
N SER A 149 3.55 4.11 -18.02
CA SER A 149 4.64 3.56 -17.21
C SER A 149 4.41 3.78 -15.72
N ILE A 150 3.94 4.98 -15.35
CA ILE A 150 3.58 5.29 -13.95
C ILE A 150 2.46 4.37 -13.47
N GLN A 151 1.39 4.19 -14.23
CA GLN A 151 0.28 3.30 -13.88
C GLN A 151 0.74 1.86 -13.71
N ASN A 152 1.58 1.36 -14.60
CA ASN A 152 2.13 0.00 -14.52
C ASN A 152 2.96 -0.20 -13.25
N SER A 153 3.81 0.77 -12.88
CA SER A 153 4.62 0.72 -11.66
C SER A 153 3.73 0.72 -10.41
N LEU A 154 2.65 1.53 -10.38
CA LEU A 154 1.70 1.57 -9.29
C LEU A 154 0.90 0.27 -9.16
N ASN A 155 0.40 -0.28 -10.27
CA ASN A 155 -0.31 -1.56 -10.28
C ASN A 155 0.56 -2.69 -9.77
N LYS A 156 1.83 -2.72 -10.19
CA LYS A 156 2.80 -3.69 -9.70
C LYS A 156 3.02 -3.55 -8.19
N LEU A 157 3.21 -2.33 -7.68
CA LEU A 157 3.38 -2.08 -6.25
C LEU A 157 2.16 -2.58 -5.46
N VAL A 158 0.94 -2.23 -5.87
CA VAL A 158 -0.28 -2.70 -5.21
C VAL A 158 -0.36 -4.24 -5.22
N SER A 159 -0.05 -4.87 -6.35
CA SER A 159 -0.05 -6.33 -6.46
C SER A 159 0.97 -6.97 -5.51
N GLU A 160 2.20 -6.45 -5.42
CA GLU A 160 3.24 -6.93 -4.51
C GLU A 160 2.86 -6.76 -3.04
N LEU A 161 2.18 -5.66 -2.69
CA LEU A 161 1.72 -5.42 -1.31
C LEU A 161 0.56 -6.32 -0.91
N LEU A 162 -0.30 -6.71 -1.85
CA LEU A 162 -1.47 -7.55 -1.58
C LEU A 162 -1.23 -9.04 -1.87
N ASP A 163 -0.13 -9.42 -2.55
CA ASP A 163 0.18 -10.81 -2.86
C ASP A 163 0.16 -11.72 -1.61
N PRO A 164 0.76 -11.32 -0.46
CA PRO A 164 0.73 -12.13 0.75
C PRO A 164 -0.63 -12.20 1.46
N TYR A 165 -1.61 -11.35 1.08
CA TYR A 165 -2.95 -11.44 1.65
C TYR A 165 -3.61 -12.79 1.28
N PRO A 166 -4.15 -13.55 2.23
CA PRO A 166 -4.69 -14.88 1.98
C PRO A 166 -5.83 -14.88 0.97
N ASN A 167 -5.81 -15.82 0.03
CA ASN A 167 -6.91 -16.04 -0.91
C ASN A 167 -8.10 -16.68 -0.19
N THR A 168 -9.26 -16.03 -0.23
CA THR A 168 -10.50 -16.57 0.37
C THR A 168 -11.16 -17.65 -0.49
N THR A 169 -10.73 -17.79 -1.76
CA THR A 169 -11.30 -18.75 -2.71
C THR A 169 -10.75 -20.18 -2.60
N LEU A 170 -9.63 -20.40 -1.88
CA LEU A 170 -8.93 -21.70 -1.86
C LEU A 170 -9.37 -22.65 -0.73
N ASN A 171 -10.29 -22.26 0.15
CA ASN A 171 -10.71 -23.09 1.30
C ASN A 171 -12.10 -23.70 1.11
N THR A 172 -12.47 -24.11 -0.11
CA THR A 172 -13.65 -24.94 -0.34
C THR A 172 -13.19 -26.34 -0.79
N GLN A 173 -12.69 -27.11 0.13
CA GLN A 173 -12.66 -28.58 0.04
C GLN A 173 -13.11 -29.19 1.37
#